data_891e4b4421fb2e94cc53ec379d84b77a
#
_entry.id   891e4b4421fb2e94cc53ec379d84b77a
#
_cell.length_a   1.000
_cell.length_b   1.000
_cell.length_c   1.000
_cell.angle_alpha   90.00
_cell.angle_beta   90.00
_cell.angle_gamma   90.00
#
_symmetry.space_group_name_H-M   'P 1'
#
loop_
_entity.id
_entity.type
_entity.pdbx_description
1 polymer ?
#
loop_
_entity_poly.entity_id
_entity_poly.type
_entity_poly.pdbx_seq_one_letter_code
_entity_poly.pdbx_strand_id
1 'polypeptide(L)'
;DFHSETGLCFVVSNVQNRHTLVSIDMDIPQIVGRIRTKSNPFRNKVVHIFNTKATDHYTTFEDMKLIVDEEVKAAQERADMLNNAKLSEAAIKQQVNEIKKVGVESYLSYQENKFIINDMVAKLQLYSYYIATVVYQSDKSLRETYAQSGIVTTKGKWHIAPEKFVKELIVKPTFRELHKRYCEIKANPMTFDLQTIDIEHEYPILGRAYRQLGV
;
A
#
# COMPACT_ATOMS: atom_id res chain seq x y z
N ASP A 1 17.95 -0.89 -10.91
CA ASP A 1 19.18 -0.16 -10.62
C ASP A 1 19.17 1.19 -11.33
N PHE A 2 19.57 2.24 -10.61
CA PHE A 2 19.65 3.59 -11.14
C PHE A 2 21.09 3.99 -11.41
N HIS A 3 21.34 4.44 -12.63
CA HIS A 3 22.61 5.04 -13.05
C HIS A 3 22.39 6.55 -13.25
N SER A 4 22.46 7.31 -12.16
CA SER A 4 22.27 8.76 -12.15
C SER A 4 23.35 9.42 -11.31
N GLU A 5 23.92 10.51 -11.81
CA GLU A 5 24.95 11.30 -11.09
C GLU A 5 24.35 12.20 -10.00
N THR A 6 23.06 12.52 -10.09
CA THR A 6 22.38 13.49 -9.21
C THR A 6 21.09 12.96 -8.59
N GLY A 7 20.71 11.71 -8.89
CA GLY A 7 19.47 11.11 -8.40
C GLY A 7 19.47 10.94 -6.87
N LEU A 8 18.33 11.21 -6.24
CA LEU A 8 18.08 10.99 -4.83
C LEU A 8 16.82 10.13 -4.68
N CYS A 9 16.87 9.13 -3.79
CA CYS A 9 15.72 8.28 -3.49
C CYS A 9 14.84 8.92 -2.43
N PHE A 10 13.53 8.91 -2.69
CA PHE A 10 12.50 9.28 -1.74
C PHE A 10 11.66 8.04 -1.40
N VAL A 11 11.36 7.87 -0.12
CA VAL A 11 10.40 6.89 0.39
C VAL A 11 9.27 7.65 1.04
N VAL A 12 8.03 7.29 0.72
CA VAL A 12 6.85 7.91 1.32
C VAL A 12 6.02 6.82 1.99
N SER A 13 5.84 6.94 3.30
CA SER A 13 5.06 6.01 4.11
C SER A 13 3.89 6.71 4.78
N ASN A 14 2.71 6.09 4.70
CA ASN A 14 1.50 6.60 5.33
C ASN A 14 0.86 5.51 6.19
N VAL A 15 0.79 5.72 7.50
CA VAL A 15 0.19 4.75 8.45
C VAL A 15 -1.28 4.46 8.20
N GLN A 16 -2.01 5.34 7.51
CA GLN A 16 -3.38 5.09 7.09
C GLN A 16 -3.48 4.11 5.92
N ASN A 17 -2.37 3.89 5.21
CA ASN A 17 -2.27 2.91 4.13
C ASN A 17 -1.09 1.96 4.40
N ARG A 18 -1.38 0.82 5.04
CA ARG A 18 -0.37 -0.16 5.45
C ARG A 18 0.53 -0.63 4.31
N HIS A 19 0.04 -0.67 3.08
CA HIS A 19 0.81 -1.09 1.91
C HIS A 19 1.93 -0.11 1.52
N THR A 20 1.92 1.10 2.06
CA THR A 20 2.99 2.09 1.85
C THR A 20 4.07 2.05 2.92
N LEU A 21 3.87 1.28 3.99
CA LEU A 21 4.84 1.15 5.05
C LEU A 21 6.01 0.28 4.60
N VAL A 22 7.22 0.75 4.84
CA VAL A 22 8.45 0.04 4.49
C VAL A 22 9.12 -0.52 5.73
N SER A 23 9.72 -1.68 5.59
CA SER A 23 10.59 -2.26 6.60
C SER A 23 11.92 -1.50 6.64
N ILE A 24 12.29 -1.03 7.84
CA ILE A 24 13.51 -0.24 8.02
C ILE A 24 14.77 -1.09 7.84
N ASP A 25 14.71 -2.33 8.27
CA ASP A 25 15.84 -3.27 8.25
C ASP A 25 16.00 -3.99 6.91
N MET A 26 14.92 -4.18 6.14
CA MET A 26 14.97 -4.88 4.86
C MET A 26 14.84 -3.95 3.66
N ASP A 27 13.80 -3.10 3.60
CA ASP A 27 13.50 -2.33 2.40
C ASP A 27 14.43 -1.12 2.24
N ILE A 28 14.71 -0.40 3.34
CA ILE A 28 15.55 0.80 3.27
C ILE A 28 16.95 0.50 2.76
N PRO A 29 17.68 -0.54 3.22
CA PRO A 29 18.98 -0.89 2.65
C PRO A 29 18.92 -1.26 1.16
N GLN A 30 17.87 -1.94 0.73
CA GLN A 30 17.68 -2.29 -0.68
C GLN A 30 17.43 -1.03 -1.53
N ILE A 31 16.63 -0.08 -1.03
CA ILE A 31 16.34 1.19 -1.73
C ILE A 31 17.61 2.03 -1.83
N VAL A 32 18.35 2.18 -0.74
CA VAL A 32 19.63 2.90 -0.70
C VAL A 32 20.62 2.30 -1.69
N GLY A 33 20.69 0.97 -1.80
CA GLY A 33 21.56 0.26 -2.72
C GLY A 33 21.20 0.38 -4.20
N ARG A 34 20.07 0.99 -4.56
CA ARG A 34 19.61 1.11 -5.97
C ARG A 34 20.41 2.10 -6.80
N ILE A 35 20.99 3.14 -6.20
CA ILE A 35 21.85 4.10 -6.91
C ILE A 35 23.24 3.50 -7.06
N ARG A 36 23.63 3.13 -8.30
CA ARG A 36 24.88 2.43 -8.60
C ARG A 36 26.04 3.37 -8.97
N THR A 37 25.75 4.59 -9.40
CA THR A 37 26.77 5.57 -9.82
C THR A 37 27.61 6.01 -8.62
N LYS A 38 28.90 5.70 -8.64
CA LYS A 38 29.83 5.98 -7.53
C LYS A 38 30.05 7.47 -7.27
N SER A 39 29.97 8.31 -8.31
CA SER A 39 30.11 9.77 -8.24
C SER A 39 28.87 10.47 -7.66
N ASN A 40 27.74 9.78 -7.52
CA ASN A 40 26.52 10.38 -6.99
C ASN A 40 26.67 10.69 -5.48
N PRO A 41 26.56 11.96 -5.06
CA PRO A 41 26.72 12.37 -3.65
C PRO A 41 25.58 11.85 -2.76
N PHE A 42 24.48 11.36 -3.35
CA PHE A 42 23.31 10.81 -2.64
C PHE A 42 23.23 9.29 -2.69
N ARG A 43 24.27 8.62 -3.21
CA ARG A 43 24.28 7.16 -3.41
C ARG A 43 23.87 6.34 -2.19
N ASN A 44 24.28 6.79 -0.99
CA ASN A 44 23.98 6.09 0.26
C ASN A 44 22.97 6.86 1.12
N LYS A 45 22.11 7.65 0.49
CA LYS A 45 21.12 8.48 1.17
C LYS A 45 19.73 8.21 0.65
N VAL A 46 18.76 8.29 1.55
CA VAL A 46 17.34 8.25 1.23
C VAL A 46 16.63 9.32 2.05
N VAL A 47 15.65 9.95 1.45
CA VAL A 47 14.75 10.86 2.17
C VAL A 47 13.47 10.07 2.47
N HIS A 48 13.21 9.81 3.75
CA HIS A 48 12.00 9.13 4.18
C HIS A 48 11.00 10.18 4.69
N ILE A 49 9.89 10.31 3.96
CA ILE A 49 8.75 11.14 4.32
C ILE A 49 7.70 10.22 4.92
N PHE A 50 7.31 10.44 6.14
CA PHE A 50 6.37 9.56 6.84
C PHE A 50 5.45 10.33 7.78
N ASN A 51 4.33 9.72 8.12
CA ASN A 51 3.53 10.05 9.29
C ASN A 51 3.54 8.88 10.27
N THR A 52 3.18 9.14 11.51
CA THR A 52 3.01 8.14 12.55
C THR A 52 1.55 8.07 12.99
N LYS A 53 1.16 7.02 13.70
CA LYS A 53 -0.22 6.90 14.19
C LYS A 53 -0.59 8.11 15.03
N ALA A 54 -1.74 8.71 14.72
CA ALA A 54 -2.39 9.64 15.63
C ALA A 54 -2.91 8.86 16.85
N THR A 55 -2.81 9.45 18.02
CA THR A 55 -2.88 8.83 19.34
C THR A 55 -4.22 8.20 19.75
N ASP A 56 -5.26 8.24 18.94
CA ASP A 56 -6.63 8.03 19.43
C ASP A 56 -7.24 6.64 19.23
N HIS A 57 -6.63 5.73 18.47
CA HIS A 57 -7.11 4.34 18.32
C HIS A 57 -5.93 3.36 18.25
N TYR A 58 -5.56 2.83 19.42
CA TYR A 58 -4.48 1.86 19.52
C TYR A 58 -5.00 0.43 19.37
N THR A 59 -4.94 -0.09 18.16
CA THR A 59 -4.82 -1.52 17.99
C THR A 59 -3.38 -1.88 18.33
N THR A 60 -3.16 -2.65 19.35
CA THR A 60 -1.82 -3.08 19.76
C THR A 60 -1.31 -4.20 18.85
N PHE A 61 -0.02 -4.49 18.89
CA PHE A 61 0.51 -5.65 18.17
C PHE A 61 -0.07 -6.97 18.70
N GLU A 62 -0.34 -7.05 20.01
CA GLU A 62 -0.96 -8.21 20.65
C GLU A 62 -2.39 -8.45 20.13
N ASP A 63 -3.19 -7.39 19.94
CA ASP A 63 -4.52 -7.52 19.34
C ASP A 63 -4.43 -8.06 17.90
N MET A 64 -3.46 -7.58 17.12
CA MET A 64 -3.23 -8.07 15.76
C MET A 64 -2.77 -9.52 15.72
N LYS A 65 -1.96 -9.93 16.69
CA LYS A 65 -1.53 -11.32 16.83
C LYS A 65 -2.71 -12.25 17.11
N LEU A 66 -3.61 -11.86 18.00
CA LEU A 66 -4.82 -12.62 18.27
C LEU A 66 -5.68 -12.80 17.01
N ILE A 67 -5.84 -11.76 16.20
CA ILE A 67 -6.60 -11.84 14.95
C ILE A 67 -5.94 -12.83 13.98
N VAL A 68 -4.60 -12.76 13.81
CA VAL A 68 -3.88 -13.69 12.93
C VAL A 68 -3.97 -15.13 13.44
N ASP A 69 -3.87 -15.33 14.75
CA ASP A 69 -3.99 -16.67 15.37
C ASP A 69 -5.40 -17.25 15.14
N GLU A 70 -6.45 -16.43 15.23
CA GLU A 70 -7.83 -16.85 14.92
C GLU A 70 -8.01 -17.18 13.43
N GLU A 71 -7.44 -16.38 12.53
CA GLU A 71 -7.48 -16.64 11.08
C GLU A 71 -6.73 -17.93 10.72
N VAL A 72 -5.57 -18.17 11.32
CA VAL A 72 -4.79 -19.42 11.14
C VAL A 72 -5.58 -20.63 11.66
N LYS A 73 -6.22 -20.50 12.82
CA LYS A 73 -7.05 -21.57 13.38
C LYS A 73 -8.24 -21.90 12.46
N ALA A 74 -8.96 -20.89 11.99
CA ALA A 74 -10.05 -21.07 11.03
C ALA A 74 -9.58 -21.72 9.72
N ALA A 75 -8.40 -21.33 9.23
CA ALA A 75 -7.80 -21.93 8.05
C ALA A 75 -7.40 -23.40 8.31
N GLN A 76 -6.89 -23.76 9.51
CA GLN A 76 -6.58 -25.13 9.90
C GLN A 76 -7.83 -25.99 9.92
N GLU A 77 -8.90 -25.53 10.56
CA GLU A 77 -10.19 -26.22 10.60
C GLU A 77 -10.73 -26.47 9.17
N ARG A 78 -10.58 -25.49 8.28
CA ARG A 78 -10.93 -25.63 6.87
C ARG A 78 -10.04 -26.66 6.14
N ALA A 79 -8.73 -26.66 6.38
CA ALA A 79 -7.81 -27.62 5.80
C ALA A 79 -8.18 -29.05 6.22
N ASP A 80 -8.45 -29.27 7.52
CA ASP A 80 -8.83 -30.56 8.08
C ASP A 80 -10.16 -31.04 7.51
N MET A 81 -11.13 -30.14 7.38
CA MET A 81 -12.44 -30.47 6.76
C MET A 81 -12.26 -30.91 5.29
N LEU A 82 -11.46 -30.17 4.50
CA LEU A 82 -11.21 -30.49 3.10
C LEU A 82 -10.44 -31.81 2.93
N ASN A 83 -9.46 -32.07 3.78
CA ASN A 83 -8.68 -33.30 3.75
C ASN A 83 -9.48 -34.54 4.19
N ASN A 84 -10.42 -34.38 5.12
CA ASN A 84 -11.29 -35.46 5.58
C ASN A 84 -12.48 -35.71 4.65
N ALA A 85 -12.85 -34.76 3.81
CA ALA A 85 -13.91 -34.91 2.84
C ALA A 85 -13.44 -35.78 1.66
N LYS A 86 -14.28 -36.73 1.24
CA LYS A 86 -14.04 -37.51 0.02
C LYS A 86 -14.37 -36.67 -1.23
N LEU A 87 -13.54 -35.68 -1.50
CA LEU A 87 -13.71 -34.79 -2.63
C LEU A 87 -13.39 -35.47 -3.95
N SER A 88 -14.18 -35.19 -4.99
CA SER A 88 -13.83 -35.55 -6.36
C SER A 88 -12.66 -34.71 -6.87
N GLU A 89 -11.94 -35.17 -7.87
CA GLU A 89 -10.84 -34.41 -8.50
C GLU A 89 -11.32 -33.02 -8.99
N ALA A 90 -12.53 -32.92 -9.52
CA ALA A 90 -13.11 -31.66 -9.95
C ALA A 90 -13.31 -30.68 -8.78
N ALA A 91 -13.79 -31.18 -7.62
CA ALA A 91 -13.95 -30.38 -6.42
C ALA A 91 -12.60 -29.92 -5.84
N ILE A 92 -11.59 -30.79 -5.82
CA ILE A 92 -10.22 -30.43 -5.42
C ILE A 92 -9.68 -29.32 -6.34
N LYS A 93 -9.81 -29.49 -7.66
CA LYS A 93 -9.36 -28.49 -8.62
C LYS A 93 -10.05 -27.13 -8.42
N GLN A 94 -11.34 -27.14 -8.12
CA GLN A 94 -12.08 -25.91 -7.79
C GLN A 94 -11.50 -25.24 -6.54
N GLN A 95 -11.29 -25.97 -5.42
CA GLN A 95 -10.72 -25.41 -4.20
C GLN A 95 -9.30 -24.87 -4.42
N VAL A 96 -8.46 -25.57 -5.18
CA VAL A 96 -7.12 -25.10 -5.54
C VAL A 96 -7.20 -23.81 -6.37
N ASN A 97 -8.16 -23.68 -7.28
CA ASN A 97 -8.35 -22.45 -8.03
C ASN A 97 -8.80 -21.28 -7.14
N GLU A 98 -9.66 -21.53 -6.15
CA GLU A 98 -10.06 -20.49 -5.18
C GLU A 98 -8.85 -20.03 -4.33
N ILE A 99 -8.02 -20.95 -3.86
CA ILE A 99 -6.76 -20.61 -3.17
C ILE A 99 -5.85 -19.74 -4.06
N LYS A 100 -5.71 -20.12 -5.34
CA LYS A 100 -4.90 -19.36 -6.30
C LYS A 100 -5.43 -17.96 -6.60
N LYS A 101 -6.76 -17.74 -6.55
CA LYS A 101 -7.36 -16.42 -6.74
C LYS A 101 -7.04 -15.48 -5.57
N VAL A 102 -6.99 -15.99 -4.34
CA VAL A 102 -6.53 -15.22 -3.17
C VAL A 102 -5.03 -14.90 -3.28
N GLY A 103 -4.26 -15.78 -3.93
CA GLY A 103 -2.85 -15.57 -4.21
C GLY A 103 -1.97 -15.70 -2.98
N VAL A 104 -1.01 -14.78 -2.88
CA VAL A 104 0.03 -14.80 -1.82
C VAL A 104 -0.50 -14.54 -0.41
N GLU A 105 -1.74 -14.06 -0.27
CA GLU A 105 -2.38 -13.78 1.02
C GLU A 105 -3.18 -14.97 1.58
N SER A 106 -3.20 -16.09 0.84
CA SER A 106 -3.97 -17.26 1.28
C SER A 106 -3.26 -18.02 2.40
N TYR A 107 -3.91 -18.17 3.53
CA TYR A 107 -3.47 -19.04 4.63
C TYR A 107 -3.50 -20.54 4.26
N LEU A 108 -4.16 -20.92 3.18
CA LEU A 108 -4.21 -22.29 2.69
C LEU A 108 -3.33 -22.46 1.46
N SER A 109 -2.67 -23.60 1.38
CA SER A 109 -2.00 -24.09 0.19
C SER A 109 -2.37 -25.55 -0.06
N TYR A 110 -2.13 -26.03 -1.30
CA TYR A 110 -2.35 -27.43 -1.68
C TYR A 110 -1.03 -28.01 -2.16
N GLN A 111 -0.48 -28.95 -1.38
CA GLN A 111 0.81 -29.58 -1.63
C GLN A 111 0.70 -31.09 -1.31
N GLU A 112 1.37 -31.92 -2.09
CA GLU A 112 1.40 -33.37 -1.86
C GLU A 112 0.00 -34.01 -1.68
N ASN A 113 -0.95 -33.56 -2.49
CA ASN A 113 -2.36 -34.01 -2.45
C ASN A 113 -3.10 -33.70 -1.12
N LYS A 114 -2.65 -32.69 -0.36
CA LYS A 114 -3.28 -32.23 0.88
C LYS A 114 -3.41 -30.72 0.94
N PHE A 115 -4.47 -30.26 1.59
CA PHE A 115 -4.60 -28.87 1.98
C PHE A 115 -3.82 -28.68 3.30
N ILE A 116 -2.92 -27.71 3.31
CA ILE A 116 -2.06 -27.42 4.47
C ILE A 116 -2.07 -25.91 4.74
N ILE A 117 -1.68 -25.55 5.96
CA ILE A 117 -1.49 -24.14 6.32
C ILE A 117 -0.24 -23.59 5.65
N ASN A 118 -0.37 -22.35 5.20
CA ASN A 118 0.76 -21.57 4.70
C ASN A 118 1.31 -20.66 5.81
N ASP A 119 2.17 -21.21 6.66
CA ASP A 119 2.80 -20.50 7.79
C ASP A 119 3.54 -19.24 7.37
N MET A 120 4.02 -19.19 6.13
CA MET A 120 4.71 -18.01 5.62
C MET A 120 3.76 -16.80 5.55
N VAL A 121 2.50 -17.02 5.18
CA VAL A 121 1.49 -15.95 5.14
C VAL A 121 1.23 -15.41 6.55
N ALA A 122 1.06 -16.29 7.54
CA ALA A 122 0.90 -15.87 8.93
C ALA A 122 2.07 -15.02 9.42
N LYS A 123 3.31 -15.46 9.16
CA LYS A 123 4.52 -14.70 9.50
C LYS A 123 4.60 -13.35 8.80
N LEU A 124 4.27 -13.28 7.50
CA LEU A 124 4.26 -12.03 6.74
C LEU A 124 3.19 -11.06 7.25
N GLN A 125 2.01 -11.55 7.59
CA GLN A 125 0.95 -10.73 8.18
C GLN A 125 1.37 -10.18 9.54
N LEU A 126 1.90 -11.03 10.43
CA LEU A 126 2.42 -10.59 11.73
C LEU A 126 3.52 -9.55 11.58
N TYR A 127 4.45 -9.76 10.65
CA TYR A 127 5.51 -8.79 10.37
C TYR A 127 4.96 -7.47 9.84
N SER A 128 4.00 -7.50 8.93
CA SER A 128 3.33 -6.30 8.43
C SER A 128 2.58 -5.54 9.53
N TYR A 129 1.94 -6.26 10.47
CA TYR A 129 1.30 -5.65 11.63
C TYR A 129 2.33 -5.08 12.61
N TYR A 130 3.45 -5.77 12.85
CA TYR A 130 4.55 -5.28 13.66
C TYR A 130 5.08 -3.94 13.13
N ILE A 131 5.34 -3.84 11.81
CA ILE A 131 5.75 -2.59 11.19
C ILE A 131 4.72 -1.50 11.48
N ALA A 132 3.44 -1.76 11.24
CA ALA A 132 2.38 -0.77 11.37
C ALA A 132 2.11 -0.33 12.82
N THR A 133 2.20 -1.25 13.79
CA THR A 133 1.76 -1.00 15.17
C THR A 133 2.90 -0.68 16.12
N VAL A 134 4.12 -1.13 15.83
CA VAL A 134 5.30 -0.92 16.68
C VAL A 134 6.27 0.06 16.04
N VAL A 135 6.71 -0.21 14.80
CA VAL A 135 7.73 0.62 14.14
C VAL A 135 7.20 2.02 13.84
N TYR A 136 6.02 2.13 13.21
CA TYR A 136 5.40 3.41 12.86
C TYR A 136 4.44 3.95 13.94
N GLN A 137 4.52 3.44 15.16
CA GLN A 137 3.71 3.92 16.26
C GLN A 137 3.98 5.40 16.59
N SER A 138 5.26 5.80 16.57
CA SER A 138 5.69 7.17 16.89
C SER A 138 6.97 7.54 16.15
N ASP A 139 7.27 8.84 16.05
CA ASP A 139 8.55 9.33 15.54
C ASP A 139 9.74 8.76 16.34
N LYS A 140 9.55 8.54 17.63
CA LYS A 140 10.56 7.95 18.53
C LYS A 140 10.82 6.48 18.17
N SER A 141 9.78 5.64 18.11
CA SER A 141 9.92 4.21 17.79
C SER A 141 10.54 3.99 16.42
N LEU A 142 10.14 4.79 15.42
CA LEU A 142 10.72 4.71 14.09
C LEU A 142 12.23 5.03 14.09
N ARG A 143 12.66 6.06 14.80
CA ARG A 143 14.09 6.41 14.92
C ARG A 143 14.90 5.37 15.69
N GLU A 144 14.31 4.80 16.73
CA GLU A 144 14.94 3.70 17.47
C GLU A 144 15.16 2.50 16.56
N THR A 145 14.19 2.17 15.70
CA THR A 145 14.33 1.10 14.70
C THR A 145 15.45 1.41 13.69
N TYR A 146 15.53 2.65 13.20
CA TYR A 146 16.66 3.08 12.35
C TYR A 146 18.00 2.90 13.04
N ALA A 147 18.11 3.33 14.31
CA ALA A 147 19.34 3.21 15.09
C ALA A 147 19.73 1.74 15.33
N GLN A 148 18.77 0.88 15.64
CA GLN A 148 18.98 -0.57 15.79
C GLN A 148 19.46 -1.23 14.49
N SER A 149 18.99 -0.75 13.34
CA SER A 149 19.44 -1.21 12.02
C SER A 149 20.79 -0.59 11.60
N GLY A 150 21.46 0.17 12.45
CA GLY A 150 22.74 0.82 12.16
C GLY A 150 22.66 1.97 11.14
N ILE A 151 21.46 2.50 10.88
CA ILE A 151 21.22 3.57 9.91
C ILE A 151 21.22 4.92 10.65
N VAL A 152 22.10 5.81 10.24
CA VAL A 152 22.18 7.17 10.80
C VAL A 152 21.07 8.04 10.20
N THR A 153 20.27 8.65 11.05
CA THR A 153 19.16 9.53 10.65
C THR A 153 19.40 10.98 11.03
N THR A 154 19.01 11.90 10.14
CA THR A 154 18.96 13.33 10.42
C THR A 154 17.56 13.86 10.12
N LYS A 155 17.06 14.75 10.98
CA LYS A 155 15.74 15.37 10.76
C LYS A 155 15.84 16.45 9.70
N GLY A 156 15.11 16.28 8.59
CA GLY A 156 14.91 17.32 7.59
C GLY A 156 14.08 18.47 8.17
N LYS A 157 14.46 19.70 7.88
CA LYS A 157 13.65 20.90 8.16
C LYS A 157 13.07 21.40 6.84
N TRP A 158 11.75 21.35 6.73
CA TRP A 158 11.04 21.87 5.56
C TRP A 158 10.52 23.27 5.89
N HIS A 159 10.84 24.26 5.07
CA HIS A 159 10.34 25.63 5.22
C HIS A 159 8.97 25.87 4.60
N ILE A 160 8.36 24.83 4.03
CA ILE A 160 7.03 24.89 3.41
C ILE A 160 5.99 24.63 4.51
N ALA A 161 5.03 25.53 4.66
CA ALA A 161 3.92 25.33 5.60
C ALA A 161 3.10 24.10 5.14
N PRO A 162 3.13 22.97 5.88
CA PRO A 162 2.56 21.71 5.41
C PRO A 162 1.06 21.81 5.17
N GLU A 163 0.35 22.61 5.95
CA GLU A 163 -1.10 22.77 5.82
C GLU A 163 -1.57 23.36 4.48
N LYS A 164 -0.80 24.29 3.91
CA LYS A 164 -1.17 24.94 2.64
C LYS A 164 -0.95 23.99 1.46
N PHE A 165 0.17 23.25 1.49
CA PHE A 165 0.51 22.26 0.47
C PHE A 165 -0.45 21.07 0.48
N VAL A 166 -0.80 20.56 1.66
CA VAL A 166 -1.75 19.44 1.82
C VAL A 166 -3.16 19.83 1.38
N LYS A 167 -3.62 21.06 1.67
CA LYS A 167 -4.93 21.52 1.20
C LYS A 167 -5.01 21.65 -0.33
N GLU A 168 -3.95 22.13 -0.96
CA GLU A 168 -3.92 22.23 -2.44
C GLU A 168 -3.86 20.87 -3.13
N LEU A 169 -3.22 19.86 -2.51
CA LEU A 169 -3.14 18.49 -3.05
C LEU A 169 -4.37 17.61 -2.76
N ILE A 170 -5.13 17.89 -1.69
CA ILE A 170 -6.25 17.03 -1.23
C ILE A 170 -7.60 17.53 -1.70
N VAL A 171 -7.73 18.76 -2.17
CA VAL A 171 -9.02 19.24 -2.73
C VAL A 171 -9.25 18.55 -4.07
N LYS A 172 -9.63 17.27 -4.01
CA LYS A 172 -10.27 16.66 -5.19
C LYS A 172 -11.58 17.40 -5.41
N PRO A 173 -11.79 17.95 -6.61
CA PRO A 173 -13.04 18.61 -6.92
C PRO A 173 -14.18 17.60 -6.70
N THR A 174 -15.28 18.07 -6.14
CA THR A 174 -16.48 17.25 -5.98
C THR A 174 -17.00 16.83 -7.35
N PHE A 175 -17.72 15.71 -7.42
CA PHE A 175 -18.33 15.27 -8.68
C PHE A 175 -19.20 16.40 -9.32
N ARG A 176 -19.90 17.18 -8.49
CA ARG A 176 -20.72 18.32 -8.93
C ARG A 176 -19.88 19.43 -9.61
N GLU A 177 -18.73 19.75 -9.04
CA GLU A 177 -17.80 20.74 -9.62
C GLU A 177 -17.18 20.22 -10.92
N LEU A 178 -16.77 18.96 -10.95
CA LEU A 178 -16.25 18.30 -12.14
C LEU A 178 -17.31 18.24 -13.26
N HIS A 179 -18.54 17.87 -12.92
CA HIS A 179 -19.63 17.81 -13.89
C HIS A 179 -19.95 19.20 -14.45
N LYS A 180 -20.05 20.22 -13.59
CA LYS A 180 -20.25 21.61 -14.01
C LYS A 180 -19.16 22.09 -14.98
N ARG A 181 -17.90 21.87 -14.60
CA ARG A 181 -16.73 22.19 -15.45
C ARG A 181 -16.77 21.45 -16.78
N TYR A 182 -17.14 20.17 -16.74
CA TYR A 182 -17.28 19.36 -17.95
C TYR A 182 -18.36 19.88 -18.87
N CYS A 183 -19.53 20.30 -18.34
CA CYS A 183 -20.60 20.92 -19.10
C CYS A 183 -20.16 22.29 -19.73
N GLU A 184 -19.42 23.10 -18.99
CA GLU A 184 -18.87 24.37 -19.48
C GLU A 184 -17.89 24.16 -20.65
N ILE A 185 -17.03 23.14 -20.57
CA ILE A 185 -16.10 22.78 -21.64
C ILE A 185 -16.86 22.27 -22.86
N LYS A 186 -17.87 21.42 -22.68
CA LYS A 186 -18.73 20.90 -23.77
C LYS A 186 -19.52 21.99 -24.47
N ALA A 187 -19.89 23.02 -23.76
CA ALA A 187 -20.60 24.19 -24.34
C ALA A 187 -19.68 25.13 -25.12
N ASN A 188 -18.36 25.02 -24.98
CA ASN A 188 -17.41 25.91 -25.67
C ASN A 188 -16.81 25.22 -26.92
N PRO A 189 -17.22 25.58 -28.14
CA PRO A 189 -16.78 24.92 -29.36
C PRO A 189 -15.27 25.06 -29.67
N MET A 190 -14.57 26.03 -29.05
CA MET A 190 -13.16 26.29 -29.32
C MET A 190 -12.18 25.42 -28.48
N THR A 191 -12.64 24.85 -27.36
CA THR A 191 -11.78 24.07 -26.41
C THR A 191 -12.21 22.62 -26.29
N PHE A 192 -13.19 22.22 -27.09
CA PHE A 192 -13.94 20.97 -26.94
C PHE A 192 -13.11 19.70 -26.99
N ASP A 193 -12.18 19.56 -27.92
CA ASP A 193 -11.60 18.24 -28.21
C ASP A 193 -10.52 17.79 -27.23
N LEU A 194 -9.52 18.60 -26.93
CA LEU A 194 -8.39 18.20 -26.11
C LEU A 194 -8.74 18.15 -24.61
N GLN A 195 -9.36 19.21 -24.06
CA GLN A 195 -9.68 19.28 -22.63
C GLN A 195 -10.78 18.29 -22.23
N THR A 196 -11.68 17.94 -23.15
CA THR A 196 -12.71 16.93 -22.88
C THR A 196 -12.14 15.52 -22.83
N ILE A 197 -11.21 15.20 -23.73
CA ILE A 197 -10.53 13.89 -23.76
C ILE A 197 -9.73 13.69 -22.48
N ASP A 198 -9.00 14.70 -22.02
CA ASP A 198 -8.21 14.61 -20.78
C ASP A 198 -9.11 14.39 -19.56
N ILE A 199 -10.22 15.13 -19.44
CA ILE A 199 -11.15 14.97 -18.31
C ILE A 199 -11.88 13.62 -18.38
N GLU A 200 -12.30 13.16 -19.55
CA GLU A 200 -12.95 11.85 -19.70
C GLU A 200 -11.99 10.70 -19.43
N HIS A 201 -10.71 10.85 -19.74
CA HIS A 201 -9.69 9.86 -19.42
C HIS A 201 -9.46 9.78 -17.91
N GLU A 202 -9.40 10.92 -17.23
CA GLU A 202 -9.22 10.96 -15.78
C GLU A 202 -10.50 10.56 -15.01
N TYR A 203 -11.67 10.94 -15.52
CA TYR A 203 -12.99 10.69 -14.91
C TYR A 203 -14.01 10.12 -15.90
N PRO A 204 -13.92 8.82 -16.25
CA PRO A 204 -14.77 8.23 -17.31
C PRO A 204 -16.29 8.30 -17.04
N ILE A 205 -16.67 8.49 -15.77
CA ILE A 205 -18.07 8.61 -15.36
C ILE A 205 -18.72 9.90 -15.82
N LEU A 206 -17.95 10.96 -16.08
CA LEU A 206 -18.49 12.28 -16.47
C LEU A 206 -19.20 12.24 -17.81
N GLY A 207 -18.64 11.54 -18.80
CA GLY A 207 -19.26 11.38 -20.11
C GLY A 207 -20.60 10.62 -20.06
N ARG A 208 -20.74 9.67 -19.13
CA ARG A 208 -22.02 8.98 -18.87
C ARG A 208 -23.03 9.89 -18.20
N ALA A 209 -22.60 10.61 -17.16
CA ALA A 209 -23.46 11.55 -16.43
C ALA A 209 -23.99 12.66 -17.34
N TYR A 210 -23.15 13.22 -18.18
CA TYR A 210 -23.55 14.25 -19.16
C TYR A 210 -24.62 13.76 -20.13
N ARG A 211 -24.49 12.52 -20.62
CA ARG A 211 -25.49 11.92 -21.54
C ARG A 211 -26.82 11.61 -20.84
N GLN A 212 -26.82 11.35 -19.54
CA GLN A 212 -28.01 10.98 -18.78
C GLN A 212 -28.71 12.19 -18.15
N LEU A 213 -27.95 13.15 -17.64
CA LEU A 213 -28.49 14.28 -16.88
C LEU A 213 -28.69 15.54 -17.74
N GLY A 214 -28.01 15.62 -18.88
CA GLY A 214 -27.98 16.83 -19.69
C GLY A 214 -27.16 17.95 -19.01
N VAL A 215 -27.36 19.16 -19.52
CA VAL A 215 -26.77 20.39 -18.99
C VAL A 215 -27.63 20.94 -17.86
#